data_3059de4c80c59d7498c7687905716a6f
#
_entry.id   3059de4c80c59d7498c7687905716a6f
#
_cell.length_a   1.000
_cell.length_b   1.000
_cell.length_c   1.000
_cell.angle_alpha   90.00
_cell.angle_beta   90.00
_cell.angle_gamma   90.00
#
_symmetry.space_group_name_H-M   'P 1'
#
loop_
_entity.id
_entity.type
_entity.pdbx_description
1 polymer ?
#
loop_
_entity_poly.entity_id
_entity_poly.type
_entity_poly.pdbx_seq_one_letter_code
_entity_poly.pdbx_strand_id
1 'polypeptide(L)'
;MYIFVLHDMKKFSLFLIILISFFACDEAGKKYSCSASGCIEDLLGAFNSLELCSSNCLLDDGQPSTMVTVFLYENCPIAQYMCGPLREAYRYFCDTLNYEILFRGFSPNSFSTQNSLDDFKIEYDIPFDVQCDYDDINNQPGPHTYFYNPVVTPELFIEFNDTLIYRGMIDNSYQSLGQWTMPTENFLVNVLLQIVNEEDISYFETEAIGCLINY
;
A
#
# COMPACT_ATOMS: atom_id res chain seq x y z
N MET A 1 -11.00 28.65 65.64
CA MET A 1 -11.83 27.64 64.97
C MET A 1 -11.60 27.65 63.46
N TYR A 2 -10.31 27.63 63.00
CA TYR A 2 -9.95 27.69 61.57
C TYR A 2 -8.80 26.72 61.14
N ILE A 3 -8.48 25.74 61.97
CA ILE A 3 -7.33 24.82 61.70
C ILE A 3 -7.78 23.42 61.23
N PHE A 4 -9.09 23.10 61.35
CA PHE A 4 -9.57 21.73 61.02
C PHE A 4 -9.99 21.55 59.53
N VAL A 5 -10.09 22.58 58.72
CA VAL A 5 -10.58 22.44 57.33
C VAL A 5 -9.45 22.19 56.33
N LEU A 6 -8.21 22.49 56.69
CA LEU A 6 -7.05 22.33 55.77
C LEU A 6 -6.44 20.92 55.70
N HIS A 7 -6.80 20.04 56.64
CA HIS A 7 -6.24 18.69 56.70
C HIS A 7 -6.99 17.70 55.79
N ASP A 8 -8.29 17.93 55.56
CA ASP A 8 -9.11 17.06 54.70
C ASP A 8 -8.92 17.34 53.20
N MET A 9 -8.58 18.59 52.82
CA MET A 9 -8.35 18.92 51.41
C MET A 9 -7.09 18.28 50.83
N LYS A 10 -6.04 18.07 51.64
CA LYS A 10 -4.81 17.40 51.21
C LYS A 10 -4.99 15.90 50.96
N LYS A 11 -5.86 15.25 51.73
CA LYS A 11 -6.17 13.83 51.53
C LYS A 11 -7.05 13.59 50.30
N PHE A 12 -7.95 14.53 50.00
CA PHE A 12 -8.79 14.44 48.80
C PHE A 12 -8.01 14.67 47.50
N SER A 13 -7.04 15.60 47.53
CA SER A 13 -6.18 15.86 46.40
C SER A 13 -5.23 14.69 46.12
N LEU A 14 -4.72 14.02 47.15
CA LEU A 14 -3.84 12.86 46.99
C LEU A 14 -4.61 11.63 46.46
N PHE A 15 -5.89 11.47 46.86
CA PHE A 15 -6.75 10.40 46.34
C PHE A 15 -7.18 10.61 44.89
N LEU A 16 -7.39 11.87 44.48
CA LEU A 16 -7.71 12.22 43.08
C LEU A 16 -6.52 12.02 42.17
N ILE A 17 -5.28 12.30 42.60
CA ILE A 17 -4.05 12.08 41.84
C ILE A 17 -3.77 10.57 41.67
N ILE A 18 -4.09 9.76 42.70
CA ILE A 18 -3.94 8.30 42.61
C ILE A 18 -4.99 7.67 41.66
N LEU A 19 -6.18 8.25 41.56
CA LEU A 19 -7.22 7.75 40.62
C LEU A 19 -6.94 8.07 39.16
N ILE A 20 -6.21 9.15 38.89
CA ILE A 20 -5.84 9.52 37.51
C ILE A 20 -4.66 8.68 36.97
N SER A 21 -3.83 8.12 37.86
CA SER A 21 -2.69 7.28 37.47
C SER A 21 -3.07 5.82 37.14
N PHE A 22 -4.32 5.40 37.28
CA PHE A 22 -4.78 4.04 36.96
C PHE A 22 -5.47 3.94 35.59
N PHE A 23 -5.62 5.03 34.82
CA PHE A 23 -6.22 5.01 33.49
C PHE A 23 -5.22 5.14 32.34
N ALA A 24 -3.93 5.20 32.62
CA ALA A 24 -2.90 5.00 31.61
C ALA A 24 -2.52 3.51 31.56
N CYS A 25 -3.49 2.64 31.23
CA CYS A 25 -3.16 1.32 30.74
C CYS A 25 -2.70 1.51 29.29
N ASP A 26 -1.40 1.60 29.15
CA ASP A 26 -0.69 1.67 27.90
C ASP A 26 -1.12 0.47 27.05
N GLU A 27 -1.76 0.72 25.91
CA GLU A 27 -1.97 -0.30 24.87
C GLU A 27 -0.64 -0.62 24.14
N ALA A 28 0.47 -0.42 24.84
CA ALA A 28 1.80 -0.69 24.31
C ALA A 28 1.95 -2.18 24.00
N GLY A 29 1.97 -2.50 22.73
CA GLY A 29 2.26 -3.83 22.21
C GLY A 29 1.19 -4.47 21.33
N LYS A 30 0.04 -3.84 21.13
CA LYS A 30 -0.93 -4.33 20.15
C LYS A 30 -0.48 -3.97 18.75
N LYS A 31 -0.52 -4.96 17.89
CA LYS A 31 -0.32 -4.78 16.45
C LYS A 31 -1.58 -5.16 15.69
N TYR A 32 -1.70 -4.64 14.48
CA TYR A 32 -2.88 -4.80 13.67
C TYR A 32 -2.51 -5.15 12.24
N SER A 33 -3.33 -5.99 11.61
CA SER A 33 -3.26 -6.35 10.20
C SER A 33 -4.55 -6.02 9.50
N CYS A 34 -4.47 -5.72 8.20
CA CYS A 34 -5.67 -5.62 7.37
C CYS A 34 -6.31 -7.00 7.17
N SER A 35 -7.63 -7.03 7.22
CA SER A 35 -8.44 -8.20 6.86
C SER A 35 -9.67 -7.77 6.08
N ALA A 36 -10.37 -8.71 5.46
CA ALA A 36 -11.61 -8.45 4.73
C ALA A 36 -12.71 -7.78 5.60
N SER A 37 -12.65 -7.96 6.91
CA SER A 37 -13.58 -7.33 7.88
C SER A 37 -13.03 -6.04 8.51
N GLY A 38 -11.95 -5.49 7.98
CA GLY A 38 -11.23 -4.34 8.54
C GLY A 38 -9.99 -4.73 9.32
N CYS A 39 -9.53 -3.83 10.20
CA CYS A 39 -8.35 -4.06 11.01
C CYS A 39 -8.60 -5.06 12.12
N ILE A 40 -7.80 -6.10 12.17
CA ILE A 40 -7.80 -7.10 13.25
C ILE A 40 -6.53 -6.98 14.10
N GLU A 41 -6.65 -7.29 15.39
CA GLU A 41 -5.48 -7.41 16.28
C GLU A 41 -4.70 -8.67 15.89
N ASP A 42 -3.42 -8.50 15.57
CA ASP A 42 -2.52 -9.55 15.10
C ASP A 42 -1.12 -9.33 15.70
N LEU A 43 -0.59 -10.33 16.40
CA LEU A 43 0.72 -10.26 17.05
C LEU A 43 1.89 -9.97 16.07
N LEU A 44 1.71 -10.31 14.80
CA LEU A 44 2.67 -10.07 13.72
C LEU A 44 2.23 -8.92 12.80
N GLY A 45 1.17 -8.18 13.18
CA GLY A 45 0.59 -7.11 12.38
C GLY A 45 1.59 -6.01 12.03
N ALA A 46 1.46 -5.47 10.83
CA ALA A 46 2.32 -4.43 10.29
C ALA A 46 2.09 -3.06 10.97
N PHE A 47 0.91 -2.83 11.56
CA PHE A 47 0.53 -1.53 12.11
C PHE A 47 0.57 -1.52 13.63
N ASN A 48 1.17 -0.47 14.21
CA ASN A 48 1.33 -0.32 15.65
C ASN A 48 0.13 0.34 16.35
N SER A 49 -0.91 0.74 15.62
CA SER A 49 -2.16 1.25 16.15
C SER A 49 -3.33 0.91 15.23
N LEU A 50 -4.53 0.83 15.82
CA LEU A 50 -5.77 0.64 15.08
C LEU A 50 -6.05 1.80 14.11
N GLU A 51 -5.73 3.02 14.49
CA GLU A 51 -5.91 4.22 13.67
C GLU A 51 -5.00 4.17 12.42
N LEU A 52 -3.73 3.79 12.60
CA LEU A 52 -2.79 3.62 11.49
C LEU A 52 -3.22 2.47 10.57
N CYS A 53 -3.69 1.38 11.13
CA CYS A 53 -4.27 0.28 10.36
C CYS A 53 -5.49 0.76 9.57
N SER A 54 -6.46 1.41 10.21
CA SER A 54 -7.70 1.86 9.57
C SER A 54 -7.47 2.89 8.46
N SER A 55 -6.44 3.73 8.58
CA SER A 55 -6.08 4.69 7.52
C SER A 55 -5.40 4.05 6.32
N ASN A 56 -4.86 2.84 6.48
CA ASN A 56 -4.17 2.09 5.42
C ASN A 56 -4.96 0.88 4.92
N CYS A 57 -5.98 0.43 5.69
CA CYS A 57 -6.90 -0.60 5.27
C CYS A 57 -8.20 0.06 4.80
N LEU A 58 -8.49 -0.04 3.53
CA LEU A 58 -9.83 0.33 3.05
C LEU A 58 -10.81 -0.69 3.62
N LEU A 59 -11.78 -0.21 4.38
CA LEU A 59 -12.89 -1.03 4.84
C LEU A 59 -13.78 -1.31 3.63
N ASP A 60 -13.99 -2.58 3.36
CA ASP A 60 -14.98 -2.99 2.38
C ASP A 60 -16.38 -2.62 2.91
N ASP A 61 -17.09 -1.75 2.20
CA ASP A 61 -18.50 -1.42 2.41
C ASP A 61 -19.44 -2.38 1.67
N GLY A 62 -18.93 -3.53 1.23
CA GLY A 62 -19.66 -4.56 0.50
C GLY A 62 -19.64 -4.40 -1.02
N GLN A 63 -18.83 -3.47 -1.54
CA GLN A 63 -18.57 -3.35 -2.96
C GLN A 63 -17.37 -4.24 -3.35
N PRO A 64 -17.37 -4.84 -4.54
CA PRO A 64 -16.21 -5.57 -5.03
C PRO A 64 -15.03 -4.60 -5.14
N SER A 65 -14.04 -4.77 -4.26
CA SER A 65 -12.85 -3.93 -4.29
C SER A 65 -11.83 -4.50 -5.27
N THR A 66 -11.52 -3.74 -6.31
CA THR A 66 -10.40 -4.02 -7.20
C THR A 66 -9.23 -3.14 -6.81
N MET A 67 -8.09 -3.73 -6.54
CA MET A 67 -6.88 -3.00 -6.19
C MET A 67 -5.75 -3.36 -7.13
N VAL A 68 -5.11 -2.33 -7.66
CA VAL A 68 -3.91 -2.42 -8.51
C VAL A 68 -2.74 -1.82 -7.74
N THR A 69 -1.84 -2.68 -7.30
CA THR A 69 -0.60 -2.29 -6.62
C THR A 69 0.55 -2.46 -7.59
N VAL A 70 1.36 -1.41 -7.78
CA VAL A 70 2.56 -1.49 -8.62
C VAL A 70 3.78 -1.02 -7.85
N PHE A 71 4.84 -1.83 -7.92
CA PHE A 71 6.15 -1.44 -7.40
C PHE A 71 6.95 -0.76 -8.50
N LEU A 72 7.41 0.47 -8.24
CA LEU A 72 8.10 1.33 -9.18
C LEU A 72 9.42 1.83 -8.58
N TYR A 73 10.36 2.15 -9.43
CA TYR A 73 11.57 2.88 -9.06
C TYR A 73 11.82 3.98 -10.09
N GLU A 74 11.93 5.22 -9.62
CA GLU A 74 12.01 6.42 -10.46
C GLU A 74 13.22 6.42 -11.41
N ASN A 75 14.31 5.75 -11.02
CA ASN A 75 15.51 5.63 -11.87
C ASN A 75 15.56 4.34 -12.69
N CYS A 76 14.48 3.56 -12.73
CA CYS A 76 14.37 2.37 -13.57
C CYS A 76 13.80 2.74 -14.97
N PRO A 77 14.55 2.60 -16.07
CA PRO A 77 14.05 2.93 -17.39
C PRO A 77 12.81 2.14 -17.82
N ILE A 78 12.66 0.89 -17.34
CA ILE A 78 11.48 0.07 -17.61
C ILE A 78 10.28 0.60 -16.82
N ALA A 79 10.46 0.99 -15.56
CA ALA A 79 9.39 1.60 -14.77
C ALA A 79 8.95 2.94 -15.39
N GLN A 80 9.89 3.78 -15.85
CA GLN A 80 9.60 5.02 -16.55
C GLN A 80 8.76 4.79 -17.81
N TYR A 81 9.11 3.79 -18.63
CA TYR A 81 8.33 3.42 -19.81
C TYR A 81 6.92 2.94 -19.43
N MET A 82 6.81 2.10 -18.39
CA MET A 82 5.53 1.52 -17.98
C MET A 82 4.56 2.51 -17.35
N CYS A 83 5.00 3.72 -16.97
CA CYS A 83 4.09 4.80 -16.55
C CYS A 83 3.05 5.16 -17.64
N GLY A 84 3.41 5.04 -18.92
CA GLY A 84 2.47 5.23 -20.04
C GLY A 84 1.32 4.22 -20.03
N PRO A 85 1.59 2.91 -20.15
CA PRO A 85 0.58 1.85 -20.04
C PRO A 85 -0.27 1.91 -18.76
N LEU A 86 0.35 2.20 -17.62
CA LEU A 86 -0.36 2.37 -16.33
C LEU A 86 -1.35 3.52 -16.36
N ARG A 87 -0.91 4.69 -16.85
CA ARG A 87 -1.74 5.89 -16.98
C ARG A 87 -2.92 5.67 -17.92
N GLU A 88 -2.69 5.01 -19.06
CA GLU A 88 -3.73 4.69 -20.04
C GLU A 88 -4.77 3.74 -19.46
N ALA A 89 -4.33 2.71 -18.73
CA ALA A 89 -5.23 1.80 -18.05
C ALA A 89 -6.07 2.53 -16.99
N TYR A 90 -5.44 3.34 -16.12
CA TYR A 90 -6.14 4.14 -15.12
C TYR A 90 -7.24 4.99 -15.77
N ARG A 91 -6.87 5.80 -16.78
CA ARG A 91 -7.81 6.69 -17.47
C ARG A 91 -8.95 5.95 -18.13
N TYR A 92 -8.67 4.79 -18.70
CA TYR A 92 -9.70 3.99 -19.34
C TYR A 92 -10.70 3.42 -18.31
N PHE A 93 -10.21 2.77 -17.29
CA PHE A 93 -11.09 2.10 -16.33
C PHE A 93 -11.70 3.06 -15.31
N CYS A 94 -10.92 3.97 -14.73
CA CYS A 94 -11.42 4.86 -13.68
C CYS A 94 -12.13 6.10 -14.26
N ASP A 95 -11.53 6.78 -15.25
CA ASP A 95 -12.08 8.05 -15.73
C ASP A 95 -13.16 7.84 -16.82
N THR A 96 -12.96 6.84 -17.73
CA THR A 96 -13.88 6.65 -18.86
C THR A 96 -15.00 5.68 -18.51
N LEU A 97 -14.70 4.52 -17.94
CA LEU A 97 -15.70 3.52 -17.56
C LEU A 97 -16.31 3.78 -16.16
N ASN A 98 -15.67 4.67 -15.37
CA ASN A 98 -16.06 5.02 -14.01
C ASN A 98 -16.15 3.80 -13.07
N TYR A 99 -15.19 2.85 -13.23
CA TYR A 99 -15.04 1.75 -12.30
C TYR A 99 -14.25 2.19 -11.06
N GLU A 100 -14.68 1.74 -9.89
CA GLU A 100 -13.98 1.97 -8.63
C GLU A 100 -12.81 0.99 -8.50
N ILE A 101 -11.65 1.40 -9.01
CA ILE A 101 -10.39 0.66 -8.89
C ILE A 101 -9.39 1.52 -8.13
N LEU A 102 -8.85 1.00 -7.04
CA LEU A 102 -7.77 1.65 -6.32
C LEU A 102 -6.43 1.33 -6.98
N PHE A 103 -5.85 2.33 -7.64
CA PHE A 103 -4.45 2.26 -8.09
C PHE A 103 -3.53 2.89 -7.04
N ARG A 104 -2.45 2.20 -6.73
CA ARG A 104 -1.41 2.70 -5.82
C ARG A 104 -0.03 2.22 -6.25
N GLY A 105 0.97 3.07 -6.06
CA GLY A 105 2.36 2.78 -6.36
C GLY A 105 3.24 2.81 -5.11
N PHE A 106 4.27 1.97 -5.08
CA PHE A 106 5.26 1.94 -4.02
C PHE A 106 6.67 1.85 -4.59
N SER A 107 7.62 2.58 -4.00
CA SER A 107 9.03 2.35 -4.28
C SER A 107 9.67 1.58 -3.11
N PRO A 108 10.17 0.37 -3.39
CA PRO A 108 10.82 -0.47 -2.37
C PRO A 108 12.30 -0.16 -2.18
N ASN A 109 12.85 0.79 -2.95
CA ASN A 109 14.29 1.04 -2.99
C ASN A 109 14.74 1.99 -1.88
N SER A 110 15.85 1.67 -1.22
CA SER A 110 16.48 2.49 -0.18
C SER A 110 16.98 3.86 -0.67
N PHE A 111 17.09 4.06 -1.98
CA PHE A 111 17.53 5.34 -2.57
C PHE A 111 16.37 6.27 -2.94
N SER A 112 15.12 5.78 -2.91
CA SER A 112 13.95 6.61 -3.18
C SER A 112 13.63 7.49 -1.98
N THR A 113 13.22 8.71 -2.27
CA THR A 113 12.65 9.63 -1.29
C THR A 113 11.26 10.05 -1.74
N GLN A 114 10.40 10.46 -0.83
CA GLN A 114 9.07 10.92 -1.23
C GLN A 114 9.15 12.08 -2.23
N ASN A 115 10.10 13.00 -2.05
CA ASN A 115 10.31 14.11 -2.99
C ASN A 115 10.70 13.62 -4.40
N SER A 116 11.60 12.64 -4.52
CA SER A 116 11.96 12.08 -5.85
C SER A 116 10.81 11.34 -6.49
N LEU A 117 9.94 10.71 -5.71
CA LEU A 117 8.73 10.04 -6.21
C LEU A 117 7.64 11.03 -6.60
N ASP A 118 7.50 12.15 -5.89
CA ASP A 118 6.57 13.22 -6.27
C ASP A 118 7.00 13.88 -7.59
N ASP A 119 8.30 14.13 -7.78
CA ASP A 119 8.86 14.62 -9.04
C ASP A 119 8.64 13.60 -10.19
N PHE A 120 8.88 12.31 -9.93
CA PHE A 120 8.64 11.23 -10.87
C PHE A 120 7.16 11.14 -11.27
N LYS A 121 6.24 11.25 -10.29
CA LYS A 121 4.81 11.28 -10.55
C LYS A 121 4.41 12.42 -11.48
N ILE A 122 4.98 13.62 -11.28
CA ILE A 122 4.74 14.79 -12.12
C ILE A 122 5.32 14.60 -13.52
N GLU A 123 6.58 14.17 -13.62
CA GLU A 123 7.29 14.00 -14.89
C GLU A 123 6.60 13.01 -15.83
N TYR A 124 6.14 11.88 -15.28
CA TYR A 124 5.51 10.81 -16.05
C TYR A 124 3.97 10.85 -16.03
N ASP A 125 3.38 11.92 -15.44
CA ASP A 125 1.93 12.14 -15.39
C ASP A 125 1.18 10.90 -14.85
N ILE A 126 1.66 10.39 -13.70
CA ILE A 126 1.07 9.23 -13.02
C ILE A 126 -0.17 9.69 -12.25
N PRO A 127 -1.38 9.15 -12.54
CA PRO A 127 -2.64 9.66 -11.99
C PRO A 127 -2.99 9.16 -10.59
N PHE A 128 -2.15 8.34 -9.98
CA PHE A 128 -2.35 7.79 -8.64
C PHE A 128 -1.12 8.06 -7.75
N ASP A 129 -1.24 7.78 -6.47
CA ASP A 129 -0.15 8.04 -5.52
C ASP A 129 0.96 7.01 -5.61
N VAL A 130 2.20 7.50 -5.53
CA VAL A 130 3.42 6.68 -5.44
C VAL A 130 4.13 7.05 -4.14
N GLN A 131 4.32 6.08 -3.27
CA GLN A 131 4.87 6.29 -1.94
C GLN A 131 6.20 5.54 -1.75
N CYS A 132 7.08 6.11 -0.93
CA CYS A 132 8.26 5.41 -0.48
C CYS A 132 7.85 4.31 0.50
N ASP A 133 8.24 3.06 0.21
CA ASP A 133 7.95 1.89 1.04
C ASP A 133 9.25 1.23 1.51
N TYR A 134 10.15 2.06 2.02
CA TYR A 134 11.39 1.69 2.66
C TYR A 134 11.54 2.42 4.00
N ASP A 135 11.90 1.69 5.05
CA ASP A 135 12.13 2.23 6.39
C ASP A 135 13.61 2.56 6.58
N ASP A 136 13.97 3.82 6.33
CA ASP A 136 15.34 4.33 6.46
C ASP A 136 15.89 4.23 7.90
N ILE A 137 15.00 4.26 8.90
CA ILE A 137 15.41 4.23 10.31
C ILE A 137 15.90 2.83 10.69
N ASN A 138 15.18 1.82 10.25
CA ASN A 138 15.48 0.42 10.55
C ASN A 138 16.24 -0.29 9.42
N ASN A 139 16.45 0.39 8.30
CA ASN A 139 17.13 -0.11 7.11
C ASN A 139 16.50 -1.43 6.62
N GLN A 140 15.21 -1.40 6.36
CA GLN A 140 14.42 -2.57 5.96
C GLN A 140 13.29 -2.22 4.99
N PRO A 141 12.78 -3.19 4.23
CA PRO A 141 11.59 -3.01 3.40
C PRO A 141 10.40 -2.54 4.22
N GLY A 142 9.60 -1.65 3.65
CA GLY A 142 8.34 -1.20 4.22
C GLY A 142 7.26 -2.30 4.19
N PRO A 143 6.10 -2.04 4.79
CA PRO A 143 5.07 -3.05 5.00
C PRO A 143 4.49 -3.63 3.70
N HIS A 144 4.31 -2.82 2.66
CA HIS A 144 3.80 -3.29 1.38
C HIS A 144 4.83 -4.14 0.64
N THR A 145 6.09 -3.70 0.63
CA THR A 145 7.20 -4.47 0.07
C THR A 145 7.36 -5.82 0.77
N TYR A 146 7.24 -5.83 2.09
CA TYR A 146 7.30 -7.07 2.87
C TYR A 146 6.12 -8.00 2.55
N PHE A 147 4.91 -7.46 2.40
CA PHE A 147 3.70 -8.23 2.13
C PHE A 147 3.69 -8.84 0.73
N TYR A 148 3.93 -8.02 -0.31
CA TYR A 148 3.87 -8.46 -1.71
C TYR A 148 5.14 -9.17 -2.17
N ASN A 149 6.27 -8.91 -1.51
CA ASN A 149 7.59 -9.44 -1.83
C ASN A 149 7.92 -9.29 -3.34
N PRO A 150 7.94 -8.06 -3.88
CA PRO A 150 8.29 -7.83 -5.27
C PRO A 150 9.73 -8.25 -5.54
N VAL A 151 10.00 -8.71 -6.78
CA VAL A 151 11.33 -9.19 -7.17
C VAL A 151 12.10 -8.12 -7.95
N VAL A 152 11.38 -7.34 -8.75
CA VAL A 152 11.93 -6.27 -9.60
C VAL A 152 11.00 -5.06 -9.60
N THR A 153 11.45 -3.97 -10.20
CA THR A 153 10.59 -2.82 -10.55
C THR A 153 10.66 -2.53 -12.05
N PRO A 154 9.51 -2.38 -12.76
CA PRO A 154 8.15 -2.50 -12.24
C PRO A 154 7.70 -3.95 -12.01
N GLU A 155 6.90 -4.19 -10.99
CA GLU A 155 6.13 -5.42 -10.82
C GLU A 155 4.70 -5.05 -10.38
N LEU A 156 3.71 -5.71 -10.98
CA LEU A 156 2.29 -5.46 -10.82
C LEU A 156 1.64 -6.54 -9.98
N PHE A 157 0.69 -6.15 -9.13
CA PHE A 157 -0.17 -7.03 -8.35
C PHE A 157 -1.61 -6.55 -8.49
N ILE A 158 -2.54 -7.45 -8.79
CA ILE A 158 -3.97 -7.14 -8.88
C ILE A 158 -4.72 -8.03 -7.91
N GLU A 159 -5.49 -7.38 -7.06
CA GLU A 159 -6.38 -8.02 -6.09
C GLU A 159 -7.83 -7.72 -6.45
N PHE A 160 -8.66 -8.72 -6.27
CA PHE A 160 -10.11 -8.61 -6.43
C PHE A 160 -10.79 -9.29 -5.24
N ASN A 161 -11.64 -8.56 -4.50
CA ASN A 161 -12.27 -9.03 -3.26
C ASN A 161 -11.24 -9.63 -2.29
N ASP A 162 -10.21 -8.87 -1.96
CA ASP A 162 -9.10 -9.23 -1.06
C ASP A 162 -8.31 -10.49 -1.48
N THR A 163 -8.47 -10.93 -2.70
CA THR A 163 -7.75 -12.10 -3.22
C THR A 163 -6.80 -11.66 -4.32
N LEU A 164 -5.52 -12.00 -4.18
CA LEU A 164 -4.53 -11.81 -5.24
C LEU A 164 -4.91 -12.71 -6.44
N ILE A 165 -5.16 -12.08 -7.59
CA ILE A 165 -5.56 -12.78 -8.82
C ILE A 165 -4.49 -12.72 -9.90
N TYR A 166 -3.58 -11.74 -9.82
CA TYR A 166 -2.48 -11.59 -10.75
C TYR A 166 -1.25 -10.98 -10.10
N ARG A 167 -0.06 -11.42 -10.50
CA ARG A 167 1.20 -10.72 -10.30
C ARG A 167 2.12 -10.84 -11.52
N GLY A 168 2.96 -9.84 -11.77
CA GLY A 168 3.98 -9.89 -12.82
C GLY A 168 4.08 -8.65 -13.69
N MET A 169 4.18 -8.86 -15.01
CA MET A 169 4.33 -7.79 -16.00
C MET A 169 3.06 -6.94 -16.15
N ILE A 170 3.24 -5.66 -16.49
CA ILE A 170 2.15 -4.77 -16.92
C ILE A 170 1.74 -5.12 -18.34
N ASP A 171 2.71 -5.21 -19.25
CA ASP A 171 2.60 -5.72 -20.62
C ASP A 171 3.86 -6.51 -21.01
N ASN A 172 3.89 -7.11 -22.19
CA ASN A 172 5.02 -7.89 -22.66
C ASN A 172 5.98 -7.11 -23.58
N SER A 173 6.03 -5.78 -23.47
CA SER A 173 6.92 -4.94 -24.29
C SER A 173 8.41 -5.15 -24.01
N TYR A 174 8.77 -5.60 -22.80
CA TYR A 174 10.13 -5.97 -22.46
C TYR A 174 10.25 -7.48 -22.29
N GLN A 175 11.14 -8.09 -23.10
CA GLN A 175 11.46 -9.52 -23.03
C GLN A 175 12.67 -9.79 -22.12
N SER A 176 13.52 -8.79 -21.95
CA SER A 176 14.66 -8.73 -21.04
C SER A 176 15.12 -7.29 -20.89
N LEU A 177 16.07 -7.02 -19.99
CA LEU A 177 16.66 -5.70 -19.83
C LEU A 177 17.23 -5.20 -21.16
N GLY A 178 16.75 -4.02 -21.59
CA GLY A 178 17.18 -3.35 -22.85
C GLY A 178 16.62 -3.96 -24.14
N GLN A 179 15.76 -4.96 -24.08
CA GLN A 179 15.10 -5.55 -25.25
C GLN A 179 13.62 -5.19 -25.29
N TRP A 180 13.32 -4.10 -25.93
CA TRP A 180 11.96 -3.62 -26.15
C TRP A 180 11.39 -4.12 -27.47
N THR A 181 10.11 -4.51 -27.46
CA THR A 181 9.30 -4.82 -28.64
C THR A 181 7.93 -4.18 -28.50
N MET A 182 7.21 -4.01 -29.60
CA MET A 182 5.81 -3.58 -29.50
C MET A 182 5.02 -4.63 -28.71
N PRO A 183 4.26 -4.23 -27.67
CA PRO A 183 3.50 -5.18 -26.86
C PRO A 183 2.42 -5.87 -27.70
N THR A 184 2.27 -7.16 -27.52
CA THR A 184 1.20 -7.98 -28.09
C THR A 184 0.20 -8.43 -27.03
N GLU A 185 0.59 -8.31 -25.75
CA GLU A 185 -0.22 -8.65 -24.57
C GLU A 185 -0.13 -7.50 -23.56
N ASN A 186 -1.27 -7.06 -23.06
CA ASN A 186 -1.36 -6.11 -21.95
C ASN A 186 -2.06 -6.81 -20.77
N PHE A 187 -1.27 -7.35 -19.85
CA PHE A 187 -1.78 -8.17 -18.75
C PHE A 187 -2.66 -7.35 -17.79
N LEU A 188 -2.25 -6.12 -17.47
CA LEU A 188 -3.04 -5.21 -16.64
C LEU A 188 -4.44 -5.02 -17.24
N VAL A 189 -4.51 -4.62 -18.51
CA VAL A 189 -5.79 -4.35 -19.17
C VAL A 189 -6.63 -5.63 -19.27
N ASN A 190 -6.01 -6.76 -19.64
CA ASN A 190 -6.72 -8.03 -19.81
C ASN A 190 -7.37 -8.50 -18.50
N VAL A 191 -6.63 -8.43 -17.37
CA VAL A 191 -7.18 -8.81 -16.05
C VAL A 191 -8.29 -7.86 -15.63
N LEU A 192 -8.11 -6.55 -15.79
CA LEU A 192 -9.16 -5.59 -15.43
C LEU A 192 -10.41 -5.75 -16.32
N LEU A 193 -10.26 -6.09 -17.59
CA LEU A 193 -11.41 -6.40 -18.46
C LEU A 193 -12.16 -7.66 -18.00
N GLN A 194 -11.47 -8.70 -17.53
CA GLN A 194 -12.12 -9.88 -16.97
C GLN A 194 -12.96 -9.53 -15.73
N ILE A 195 -12.41 -8.68 -14.83
CA ILE A 195 -13.17 -8.20 -13.66
C ILE A 195 -14.42 -7.43 -14.10
N VAL A 196 -14.25 -6.46 -14.99
CA VAL A 196 -15.33 -5.60 -15.48
C VAL A 196 -16.43 -6.38 -16.20
N ASN A 197 -16.06 -7.46 -16.91
CA ASN A 197 -16.99 -8.33 -17.61
C ASN A 197 -17.57 -9.46 -16.72
N GLU A 198 -17.24 -9.47 -15.42
CA GLU A 198 -17.67 -10.51 -14.48
C GLU A 198 -17.30 -11.93 -14.94
N GLU A 199 -16.11 -12.07 -15.57
CA GLU A 199 -15.62 -13.36 -16.02
C GLU A 199 -15.02 -14.15 -14.86
N ASP A 200 -15.02 -15.51 -14.98
CA ASP A 200 -14.34 -16.35 -14.00
C ASP A 200 -12.83 -16.10 -14.04
N ILE A 201 -12.26 -15.64 -12.92
CA ILE A 201 -10.85 -15.33 -12.82
C ILE A 201 -10.16 -16.36 -11.94
N SER A 202 -9.13 -16.99 -12.49
CA SER A 202 -8.20 -17.83 -11.73
C SER A 202 -6.87 -17.12 -11.58
N TYR A 203 -6.20 -17.30 -10.42
CA TYR A 203 -4.85 -16.77 -10.22
C TYR A 203 -3.90 -17.23 -11.32
N PHE A 204 -3.13 -16.28 -11.85
CA PHE A 204 -1.97 -16.57 -12.69
C PHE A 204 -0.86 -15.53 -12.48
N GLU A 205 0.34 -15.85 -12.91
CA GLU A 205 1.49 -14.95 -12.81
C GLU A 205 2.34 -14.96 -14.07
N THR A 206 3.07 -13.88 -14.27
CA THR A 206 4.11 -13.76 -15.31
C THR A 206 5.41 -13.35 -14.66
N GLU A 207 6.54 -13.72 -15.24
CA GLU A 207 7.84 -13.27 -14.76
C GLU A 207 8.05 -11.79 -15.09
N ALA A 208 8.04 -10.92 -14.09
CA ALA A 208 8.25 -9.49 -14.28
C ALA A 208 9.67 -9.19 -14.75
N ILE A 209 9.79 -8.29 -15.72
CA ILE A 209 11.07 -7.80 -16.24
C ILE A 209 11.30 -6.39 -15.75
N GLY A 210 12.39 -6.17 -15.02
CA GLY A 210 12.64 -4.88 -14.39
C GLY A 210 14.03 -4.74 -13.80
N CYS A 211 14.22 -3.64 -13.09
CA CYS A 211 15.44 -3.36 -12.35
C CYS A 211 15.39 -4.04 -10.98
N LEU A 212 16.54 -4.54 -10.52
CA LEU A 212 16.65 -5.14 -9.20
C LEU A 212 16.32 -4.13 -8.09
N ILE A 213 15.67 -4.61 -7.06
CA ILE A 213 15.36 -3.83 -5.87
C ILE A 213 16.61 -3.76 -4.99
N ASN A 214 16.94 -2.56 -4.52
CA ASN A 214 18.03 -2.33 -3.58
C ASN A 214 17.42 -1.95 -2.22
N TYR A 215 17.57 -2.84 -1.28
CA TYR A 215 17.17 -2.66 0.11
C TYR A 215 18.29 -2.04 0.94
#